data_fa1904b58a36aefaf87e3a4492000b09
#
_entry.id   fa1904b58a36aefaf87e3a4492000b09
#
_cell.length_a   1.000
_cell.length_b   1.000
_cell.length_c   1.000
_cell.angle_alpha   90.00
_cell.angle_beta   90.00
_cell.angle_gamma   90.00
#
_symmetry.space_group_name_H-M   'P 1'
#
loop_
_entity.id
_entity.type
_entity.pdbx_description
1 polymer ?
#
loop_
_entity_poly.entity_id
_entity_poly.type
_entity_poly.pdbx_seq_one_letter_code
_entity_poly.pdbx_strand_id
1 'polypeptide(L)'
;MALTGLEESLEKIDHDDKKLSKLVPYSGLILTICCVVVFLVRVYVLEPLVKRFTKQYKHLDQAQQRSFINHYVAATIKLILIIVAVYPAIVVLSGHRSLQSSFGSRDVTYGDILLCVFEIFTSMYIFELFFREKVSYISAAHHIGAIIITQTATVLFQDPKHRRDAELEFMLCLLWGLFDILAELWPHLAVITYRTWPKKHVLLADIFLATTILEVIGTVVETITVFSIFFSVWKDWTLDFKILTPTLHLLFSCAQLWGARVFWLMSQQHRKAADAALAEEFAPKDAESDYQQEIILSKEDSIHDQDDSMADLENTEQMV
;
A
#
# COMPACT_ATOMS: atom_id res chain seq x y z
N MET A 1 26.94 9.96 -0.80
CA MET A 1 26.73 10.40 0.60
C MET A 1 25.77 9.47 1.38
N ALA A 2 24.55 9.21 0.93
CA ALA A 2 23.65 8.28 1.65
C ALA A 2 24.14 6.82 1.66
N LEU A 3 24.70 6.32 0.57
CA LEU A 3 25.25 4.96 0.46
C LEU A 3 26.48 4.75 1.34
N THR A 4 27.38 5.75 1.43
CA THR A 4 28.56 5.70 2.31
C THR A 4 28.17 5.69 3.80
N GLY A 5 27.09 6.39 4.16
CA GLY A 5 26.56 6.38 5.53
C GLY A 5 25.96 5.02 5.93
N LEU A 6 25.32 4.32 4.98
CA LEU A 6 24.78 2.98 5.22
C LEU A 6 25.90 1.94 5.37
N GLU A 7 26.93 1.97 4.51
CA GLU A 7 28.12 1.10 4.62
C GLU A 7 28.83 1.32 5.97
N GLU A 8 29.01 2.58 6.38
CA GLU A 8 29.61 2.92 7.68
C GLU A 8 28.75 2.47 8.87
N SER A 9 27.42 2.47 8.71
CA SER A 9 26.49 1.94 9.72
C SER A 9 26.59 0.42 9.85
N LEU A 10 26.65 -0.28 8.71
CA LEU A 10 26.78 -1.74 8.65
C LEU A 10 28.15 -2.20 9.18
N GLU A 11 29.21 -1.43 8.95
CA GLU A 11 30.56 -1.72 9.48
C GLU A 11 30.66 -1.50 11.01
N LYS A 12 29.93 -0.52 11.56
CA LYS A 12 29.84 -0.30 13.02
C LYS A 12 29.05 -1.38 13.77
N ILE A 13 28.20 -2.15 13.08
CA ILE A 13 27.37 -3.22 13.63
C ILE A 13 28.22 -4.43 14.08
N ASP A 14 29.38 -4.65 13.47
CA ASP A 14 30.23 -5.82 13.70
C ASP A 14 30.87 -5.89 15.11
N HIS A 15 30.78 -4.85 15.93
CA HIS A 15 31.53 -4.75 17.19
C HIS A 15 30.70 -4.76 18.48
N ASP A 16 29.38 -4.83 18.43
CA ASP A 16 28.60 -4.73 19.67
C ASP A 16 27.48 -5.80 19.74
N ASP A 17 27.46 -6.58 20.79
CA ASP A 17 26.46 -7.63 21.16
C ASP A 17 25.04 -7.09 21.34
N LYS A 18 24.70 -5.98 20.70
CA LYS A 18 23.44 -5.23 20.91
C LYS A 18 22.29 -5.82 20.12
N LYS A 19 21.21 -6.07 20.81
CA LYS A 19 19.92 -6.53 20.25
C LYS A 19 19.29 -5.42 19.41
N LEU A 20 18.61 -5.75 18.31
CA LEU A 20 17.81 -4.80 17.50
C LEU A 20 16.92 -3.93 18.39
N SER A 21 16.17 -4.59 19.26
CA SER A 21 15.24 -4.01 20.20
C SER A 21 15.04 -4.97 21.37
N LYS A 22 14.86 -4.43 22.56
CA LYS A 22 14.45 -5.23 23.74
C LYS A 22 13.02 -5.77 23.62
N LEU A 23 12.23 -5.27 22.64
CA LEU A 23 10.85 -5.67 22.40
C LEU A 23 10.72 -6.88 21.46
N VAL A 24 11.80 -7.32 20.78
CA VAL A 24 11.76 -8.47 19.85
C VAL A 24 11.14 -9.72 20.47
N PRO A 25 11.43 -10.11 21.72
CA PRO A 25 10.76 -11.28 22.33
C PRO A 25 9.25 -11.13 22.51
N TYR A 26 8.74 -9.91 22.43
CA TYR A 26 7.32 -9.58 22.59
C TYR A 26 6.62 -9.24 21.27
N SER A 27 7.28 -9.39 20.12
CA SER A 27 6.75 -9.03 18.81
C SER A 27 5.37 -9.65 18.54
N GLY A 28 5.20 -10.95 18.80
CA GLY A 28 3.90 -11.62 18.64
C GLY A 28 2.79 -11.05 19.53
N LEU A 29 3.12 -10.64 20.77
CA LEU A 29 2.16 -9.96 21.65
C LEU A 29 1.81 -8.57 21.12
N ILE A 30 2.80 -7.81 20.66
CA ILE A 30 2.62 -6.47 20.07
C ILE A 30 1.73 -6.59 18.83
N LEU A 31 2.03 -7.52 17.92
CA LEU A 31 1.23 -7.78 16.72
C LEU A 31 -0.23 -8.09 17.08
N THR A 32 -0.44 -8.98 18.07
CA THR A 32 -1.79 -9.33 18.53
C THR A 32 -2.54 -8.11 19.06
N ILE A 33 -1.89 -7.27 19.86
CA ILE A 33 -2.48 -6.03 20.38
C ILE A 33 -2.81 -5.09 19.20
N CYS A 34 -1.89 -4.93 18.24
CA CYS A 34 -2.13 -4.10 17.05
C CYS A 34 -3.34 -4.59 16.26
N CYS A 35 -3.49 -5.90 16.01
CA CYS A 35 -4.64 -6.47 15.33
C CYS A 35 -5.96 -6.16 16.06
N VAL A 36 -5.97 -6.31 17.39
CA VAL A 36 -7.15 -5.99 18.22
C VAL A 36 -7.47 -4.48 18.13
N VAL A 37 -6.46 -3.62 18.25
CA VAL A 37 -6.65 -2.15 18.18
C VAL A 37 -7.18 -1.75 16.80
N VAL A 38 -6.63 -2.27 15.71
CA VAL A 38 -7.11 -2.01 14.35
C VAL A 38 -8.58 -2.41 14.21
N PHE A 39 -8.94 -3.60 14.72
CA PHE A 39 -10.34 -4.05 14.74
C PHE A 39 -11.25 -3.09 15.51
N LEU A 40 -10.86 -2.70 16.73
CA LEU A 40 -11.65 -1.77 17.55
C LEU A 40 -11.79 -0.39 16.91
N VAL A 41 -10.71 0.16 16.36
CA VAL A 41 -10.73 1.44 15.64
C VAL A 41 -11.65 1.36 14.42
N ARG A 42 -11.60 0.27 13.67
CA ARG A 42 -12.54 0.05 12.54
C ARG A 42 -13.98 0.07 13.01
N VAL A 43 -14.32 -0.71 14.03
CA VAL A 43 -15.73 -0.92 14.44
C VAL A 43 -16.30 0.31 15.15
N TYR A 44 -15.54 0.88 16.09
CA TYR A 44 -16.05 1.91 16.99
C TYR A 44 -15.75 3.34 16.55
N VAL A 45 -14.79 3.53 15.64
CA VAL A 45 -14.37 4.87 15.21
C VAL A 45 -14.65 5.08 13.72
N LEU A 46 -13.98 4.32 12.84
CA LEU A 46 -13.99 4.59 11.41
C LEU A 46 -15.35 4.29 10.76
N GLU A 47 -15.93 3.12 11.04
CA GLU A 47 -17.20 2.76 10.42
C GLU A 47 -18.36 3.70 10.82
N PRO A 48 -18.56 4.10 12.09
CA PRO A 48 -19.52 5.11 12.46
C PRO A 48 -19.26 6.48 11.83
N LEU A 49 -17.98 6.89 11.74
CA LEU A 49 -17.57 8.14 11.12
C LEU A 49 -17.94 8.16 9.62
N VAL A 50 -17.54 7.12 8.88
CA VAL A 50 -17.84 6.99 7.46
C VAL A 50 -19.35 6.95 7.21
N LYS A 51 -20.10 6.18 8.00
CA LYS A 51 -21.58 6.15 7.95
C LYS A 51 -22.21 7.53 8.13
N ARG A 52 -21.62 8.37 8.98
CA ARG A 52 -22.14 9.72 9.27
C ARG A 52 -21.80 10.73 8.18
N PHE A 53 -20.58 10.69 7.64
CA PHE A 53 -20.08 11.71 6.72
C PHE A 53 -20.22 11.36 5.25
N THR A 54 -20.31 10.07 4.89
CA THR A 54 -20.39 9.63 3.49
C THR A 54 -21.81 9.15 3.16
N LYS A 55 -22.58 10.01 2.48
CA LYS A 55 -23.98 9.70 2.10
C LYS A 55 -24.08 8.46 1.21
N GLN A 56 -23.11 8.25 0.33
CA GLN A 56 -23.05 7.12 -0.61
C GLN A 56 -22.89 5.77 0.08
N TYR A 57 -22.33 5.72 1.30
CA TYR A 57 -22.11 4.48 2.03
C TYR A 57 -23.38 3.61 2.15
N LYS A 58 -24.54 4.23 2.31
CA LYS A 58 -25.82 3.52 2.47
C LYS A 58 -26.34 2.85 1.19
N HIS A 59 -25.79 3.25 0.04
CA HIS A 59 -26.18 2.73 -1.28
C HIS A 59 -25.24 1.63 -1.77
N LEU A 60 -24.14 1.39 -1.06
CA LEU A 60 -23.19 0.31 -1.34
C LEU A 60 -23.73 -1.02 -0.82
N ASP A 61 -23.48 -2.09 -1.55
CA ASP A 61 -23.70 -3.44 -1.05
C ASP A 61 -22.73 -3.81 0.10
N GLN A 62 -22.92 -4.96 0.73
CA GLN A 62 -22.15 -5.35 1.90
C GLN A 62 -20.65 -5.53 1.60
N ALA A 63 -20.30 -6.12 0.45
CA ALA A 63 -18.92 -6.33 0.03
C ALA A 63 -18.24 -4.99 -0.26
N GLN A 64 -18.91 -4.10 -0.98
CA GLN A 64 -18.47 -2.74 -1.25
C GLN A 64 -18.31 -1.92 0.03
N GLN A 65 -19.22 -2.03 1.00
CA GLN A 65 -19.10 -1.36 2.30
C GLN A 65 -17.86 -1.84 3.06
N ARG A 66 -17.61 -3.15 3.10
CA ARG A 66 -16.43 -3.73 3.73
C ARG A 66 -15.15 -3.24 3.06
N SER A 67 -15.08 -3.30 1.74
CA SER A 67 -13.93 -2.79 0.97
C SER A 67 -13.70 -1.30 1.25
N PHE A 68 -14.75 -0.50 1.22
CA PHE A 68 -14.66 0.94 1.46
C PHE A 68 -14.12 1.30 2.84
N ILE A 69 -14.62 0.65 3.89
CA ILE A 69 -14.08 0.83 5.26
C ILE A 69 -12.63 0.37 5.34
N ASN A 70 -12.27 -0.72 4.66
CA ASN A 70 -10.91 -1.23 4.65
C ASN A 70 -9.92 -0.20 4.08
N HIS A 71 -10.27 0.49 2.99
CA HIS A 71 -9.44 1.59 2.46
C HIS A 71 -9.27 2.74 3.46
N TYR A 72 -10.31 3.08 4.25
CA TYR A 72 -10.17 4.06 5.33
C TYR A 72 -9.25 3.58 6.45
N VAL A 73 -9.33 2.31 6.84
CA VAL A 73 -8.43 1.70 7.83
C VAL A 73 -6.99 1.78 7.35
N ALA A 74 -6.72 1.30 6.13
CA ALA A 74 -5.38 1.30 5.55
C ALA A 74 -4.82 2.72 5.39
N ALA A 75 -5.59 3.66 4.83
CA ALA A 75 -5.17 5.05 4.70
C ALA A 75 -4.87 5.70 6.06
N THR A 76 -5.70 5.44 7.09
CA THR A 76 -5.49 5.97 8.44
C THR A 76 -4.20 5.41 9.05
N ILE A 77 -3.97 4.09 8.94
CA ILE A 77 -2.77 3.46 9.46
C ILE A 77 -1.53 3.98 8.71
N LYS A 78 -1.56 4.05 7.38
CA LYS A 78 -0.44 4.58 6.58
C LYS A 78 -0.12 6.04 6.96
N LEU A 79 -1.12 6.88 7.21
CA LEU A 79 -0.90 8.25 7.71
C LEU A 79 -0.23 8.27 9.09
N ILE A 80 -0.66 7.42 10.01
CA ILE A 80 -0.03 7.28 11.32
C ILE A 80 1.43 6.81 11.17
N LEU A 81 1.67 5.81 10.31
CA LEU A 81 3.00 5.29 10.04
C LEU A 81 3.91 6.35 9.40
N ILE A 82 3.41 7.18 8.48
CA ILE A 82 4.18 8.33 7.94
C ILE A 82 4.65 9.25 9.06
N ILE A 83 3.77 9.59 9.98
CA ILE A 83 4.09 10.51 11.09
C ILE A 83 5.12 9.89 12.05
N VAL A 84 4.98 8.60 12.36
CA VAL A 84 5.79 7.93 13.39
C VAL A 84 7.08 7.34 12.83
N ALA A 85 7.04 6.78 11.61
CA ALA A 85 8.11 5.98 11.05
C ALA A 85 9.10 6.75 10.18
N VAL A 86 8.65 7.76 9.42
CA VAL A 86 9.48 8.40 8.38
C VAL A 86 10.77 8.99 8.97
N TYR A 87 10.68 9.75 10.06
CA TYR A 87 11.87 10.33 10.69
C TYR A 87 12.81 9.26 11.26
N PRO A 88 12.38 8.31 12.11
CA PRO A 88 13.22 7.22 12.59
C PRO A 88 13.85 6.40 11.47
N ALA A 89 13.07 6.05 10.45
CA ALA A 89 13.55 5.26 9.32
C ALA A 89 14.65 5.99 8.54
N ILE A 90 14.42 7.25 8.15
CA ILE A 90 15.42 8.03 7.41
C ILE A 90 16.71 8.17 8.21
N VAL A 91 16.63 8.46 9.50
CA VAL A 91 17.81 8.68 10.36
C VAL A 91 18.63 7.40 10.51
N VAL A 92 17.96 6.24 10.59
CA VAL A 92 18.63 4.92 10.67
C VAL A 92 19.18 4.52 9.30
N LEU A 93 18.37 4.59 8.23
CA LEU A 93 18.80 4.23 6.86
C LEU A 93 19.95 5.11 6.34
N SER A 94 20.02 6.38 6.76
CA SER A 94 21.12 7.29 6.39
C SER A 94 22.38 7.10 7.24
N GLY A 95 22.37 6.19 8.22
CA GLY A 95 23.52 5.94 9.10
C GLY A 95 23.79 7.00 10.17
N HIS A 96 22.92 8.01 10.31
CA HIS A 96 23.11 9.04 11.33
C HIS A 96 22.90 8.51 12.75
N ARG A 97 22.08 7.48 12.91
CA ARG A 97 21.83 6.78 14.17
C ARG A 97 21.72 5.28 13.93
N SER A 98 22.15 4.50 14.92
CA SER A 98 21.93 3.05 14.93
C SER A 98 20.55 2.73 15.52
N LEU A 99 20.05 1.51 15.28
CA LEU A 99 18.82 0.99 15.86
C LEU A 99 18.83 1.05 17.40
N GLN A 100 20.02 0.88 18.01
CA GLN A 100 20.24 0.91 19.45
C GLN A 100 20.34 2.32 20.04
N SER A 101 20.46 3.34 19.21
CA SER A 101 20.51 4.74 19.67
C SER A 101 19.23 5.12 20.39
N SER A 102 19.33 5.92 21.45
CA SER A 102 18.18 6.42 22.21
C SER A 102 17.34 7.39 21.38
N PHE A 103 16.02 7.21 21.43
CA PHE A 103 15.04 8.13 20.85
C PHE A 103 14.36 8.96 21.95
N GLY A 104 14.78 10.18 22.10
CA GLY A 104 14.19 11.13 23.07
C GLY A 104 14.45 10.80 24.53
N SER A 105 14.25 9.58 24.99
CA SER A 105 14.51 9.10 26.34
C SER A 105 15.58 8.01 26.35
N ARG A 106 16.23 7.76 27.51
CA ARG A 106 17.25 6.71 27.63
C ARG A 106 16.69 5.29 27.48
N ASP A 107 15.39 5.12 27.66
CA ASP A 107 14.74 3.81 27.74
C ASP A 107 14.16 3.33 26.41
N VAL A 108 13.96 4.23 25.45
CA VAL A 108 13.39 3.93 24.13
C VAL A 108 14.46 4.10 23.06
N THR A 109 14.62 3.10 22.20
CA THR A 109 15.54 3.13 21.08
C THR A 109 14.83 3.32 19.74
N TYR A 110 15.59 3.69 18.68
CA TYR A 110 15.04 3.69 17.32
C TYR A 110 14.53 2.30 16.91
N GLY A 111 15.22 1.23 17.31
CA GLY A 111 14.80 -0.14 17.07
C GLY A 111 13.48 -0.50 17.74
N ASP A 112 13.20 0.00 18.94
CA ASP A 112 11.92 -0.22 19.64
C ASP A 112 10.77 0.42 18.85
N ILE A 113 10.95 1.65 18.34
CA ILE A 113 9.91 2.35 17.55
C ILE A 113 9.69 1.64 16.23
N LEU A 114 10.77 1.32 15.52
CA LEU A 114 10.68 0.69 14.20
C LEU A 114 10.11 -0.72 14.26
N LEU A 115 10.39 -1.49 15.31
CA LEU A 115 9.73 -2.77 15.54
C LEU A 115 8.21 -2.60 15.74
N CYS A 116 7.78 -1.64 16.56
CA CYS A 116 6.35 -1.36 16.72
C CYS A 116 5.70 -0.92 15.40
N VAL A 117 6.39 -0.13 14.59
CA VAL A 117 5.96 0.27 13.24
C VAL A 117 5.75 -0.96 12.34
N PHE A 118 6.69 -1.91 12.35
CA PHE A 118 6.55 -3.17 11.61
C PHE A 118 5.33 -3.99 12.04
N GLU A 119 5.08 -4.08 13.34
CA GLU A 119 3.93 -4.85 13.84
C GLU A 119 2.60 -4.15 13.50
N ILE A 120 2.55 -2.82 13.53
CA ILE A 120 1.38 -2.05 13.06
C ILE A 120 1.16 -2.26 11.56
N PHE A 121 2.21 -2.19 10.76
CA PHE A 121 2.16 -2.42 9.32
C PHE A 121 1.70 -3.85 8.99
N THR A 122 2.27 -4.85 9.64
CA THR A 122 1.86 -6.25 9.50
C THR A 122 0.39 -6.46 9.89
N SER A 123 -0.05 -5.84 11.00
CA SER A 123 -1.45 -5.93 11.45
C SER A 123 -2.43 -5.34 10.44
N MET A 124 -2.04 -4.30 9.71
CA MET A 124 -2.84 -3.71 8.63
C MET A 124 -3.07 -4.73 7.51
N TYR A 125 -2.02 -5.40 7.02
CA TYR A 125 -2.15 -6.41 5.97
C TYR A 125 -2.94 -7.64 6.42
N ILE A 126 -2.73 -8.10 7.65
CA ILE A 126 -3.57 -9.17 8.24
C ILE A 126 -5.03 -8.74 8.22
N PHE A 127 -5.30 -7.51 8.65
CA PHE A 127 -6.65 -6.97 8.67
C PHE A 127 -7.26 -6.93 7.26
N GLU A 128 -6.53 -6.47 6.25
CA GLU A 128 -7.00 -6.40 4.87
C GLU A 128 -7.36 -7.78 4.31
N LEU A 129 -6.54 -8.79 4.56
CA LEU A 129 -6.80 -10.17 4.10
C LEU A 129 -8.07 -10.78 4.72
N PHE A 130 -8.37 -10.47 5.99
CA PHE A 130 -9.51 -11.07 6.68
C PHE A 130 -10.83 -10.31 6.51
N PHE A 131 -10.75 -8.99 6.30
CA PHE A 131 -11.97 -8.15 6.27
C PHE A 131 -12.47 -7.80 4.89
N ARG A 132 -11.64 -7.87 3.85
CA ARG A 132 -12.13 -7.76 2.47
C ARG A 132 -12.76 -9.09 2.07
N GLU A 133 -13.97 -9.02 1.53
CA GLU A 133 -14.70 -10.20 1.06
C GLU A 133 -14.10 -10.75 -0.23
N LYS A 134 -13.65 -9.85 -1.10
CA LYS A 134 -12.97 -10.17 -2.35
C LYS A 134 -11.62 -9.47 -2.38
N VAL A 135 -10.56 -10.25 -2.46
CA VAL A 135 -9.18 -9.79 -2.62
C VAL A 135 -8.63 -10.43 -3.88
N SER A 136 -8.01 -9.66 -4.76
CA SER A 136 -7.36 -10.24 -5.94
C SER A 136 -6.21 -11.15 -5.52
N TYR A 137 -5.93 -12.19 -6.31
CA TYR A 137 -4.82 -13.12 -6.02
C TYR A 137 -3.47 -12.40 -5.95
N ILE A 138 -3.28 -11.33 -6.73
CA ILE A 138 -2.04 -10.54 -6.75
C ILE A 138 -1.92 -9.75 -5.44
N SER A 139 -2.98 -9.05 -5.03
CA SER A 139 -3.01 -8.32 -3.76
C SER A 139 -2.85 -9.27 -2.56
N ALA A 140 -3.53 -10.42 -2.57
CA ALA A 140 -3.38 -11.41 -1.52
C ALA A 140 -1.95 -11.95 -1.43
N ALA A 141 -1.33 -12.28 -2.56
CA ALA A 141 0.06 -12.77 -2.60
C ALA A 141 1.05 -11.69 -2.11
N HIS A 142 0.85 -10.41 -2.51
CA HIS A 142 1.64 -9.29 -2.02
C HIS A 142 1.54 -9.14 -0.49
N HIS A 143 0.32 -9.10 0.07
CA HIS A 143 0.11 -8.95 1.51
C HIS A 143 0.67 -10.15 2.30
N ILE A 144 0.43 -11.38 1.85
CA ILE A 144 0.99 -12.58 2.48
C ILE A 144 2.52 -12.55 2.43
N GLY A 145 3.11 -12.19 1.29
CA GLY A 145 4.55 -12.05 1.14
C GLY A 145 5.13 -11.02 2.10
N ALA A 146 4.54 -9.83 2.19
CA ALA A 146 4.96 -8.79 3.10
C ALA A 146 4.90 -9.24 4.58
N ILE A 147 3.81 -9.92 4.98
CA ILE A 147 3.66 -10.49 6.34
C ILE A 147 4.76 -11.50 6.62
N ILE A 148 5.01 -12.45 5.70
CA ILE A 148 6.03 -13.49 5.89
C ILE A 148 7.41 -12.86 6.04
N ILE A 149 7.78 -11.92 5.17
CA ILE A 149 9.10 -11.30 5.18
C ILE A 149 9.31 -10.51 6.48
N THR A 150 8.38 -9.65 6.86
CA THR A 150 8.50 -8.83 8.07
C THR A 150 8.58 -9.69 9.34
N GLN A 151 7.76 -10.74 9.43
CA GLN A 151 7.80 -11.65 10.59
C GLN A 151 9.05 -12.54 10.58
N THR A 152 9.51 -12.99 9.41
CA THR A 152 10.76 -13.76 9.32
C THR A 152 11.96 -12.92 9.76
N ALA A 153 12.09 -11.68 9.29
CA ALA A 153 13.15 -10.77 9.73
C ALA A 153 13.12 -10.59 11.27
N THR A 154 11.93 -10.41 11.85
CA THR A 154 11.77 -10.26 13.30
C THR A 154 12.18 -11.52 14.07
N VAL A 155 11.84 -12.71 13.57
CA VAL A 155 12.19 -13.99 14.21
C VAL A 155 13.68 -14.28 14.11
N LEU A 156 14.31 -14.00 12.96
CA LEU A 156 15.75 -14.21 12.77
C LEU A 156 16.62 -13.41 13.74
N PHE A 157 16.13 -12.25 14.22
CA PHE A 157 16.83 -11.51 15.28
C PHE A 157 16.96 -12.25 16.60
N GLN A 158 16.15 -13.26 16.84
CA GLN A 158 16.20 -14.07 18.06
C GLN A 158 17.34 -15.12 18.00
N ASP A 159 17.79 -15.48 16.77
CA ASP A 159 18.89 -16.43 16.59
C ASP A 159 20.23 -15.69 16.44
N PRO A 160 21.17 -15.88 17.41
CA PRO A 160 22.49 -15.23 17.32
C PRO A 160 23.28 -15.57 16.05
N LYS A 161 23.05 -16.76 15.46
CA LYS A 161 23.78 -17.22 14.26
C LYS A 161 23.36 -16.47 12.99
N HIS A 162 22.12 -15.99 12.94
CA HIS A 162 21.54 -15.33 11.78
C HIS A 162 21.37 -13.82 11.99
N ARG A 163 21.92 -13.27 13.06
CA ARG A 163 21.71 -11.87 13.45
C ARG A 163 22.12 -10.88 12.36
N ARG A 164 23.23 -11.12 11.67
CA ARG A 164 23.70 -10.22 10.60
C ARG A 164 22.76 -10.23 9.40
N ASP A 165 22.36 -11.39 8.92
CA ASP A 165 21.36 -11.51 7.83
C ASP A 165 20.03 -10.86 8.24
N ALA A 166 19.58 -11.10 9.49
CA ALA A 166 18.38 -10.50 10.03
C ALA A 166 18.42 -8.97 10.05
N GLU A 167 19.58 -8.39 10.38
CA GLU A 167 19.74 -6.94 10.42
C GLU A 167 19.73 -6.33 9.01
N LEU A 168 20.42 -6.95 8.05
CA LEU A 168 20.38 -6.54 6.65
C LEU A 168 18.98 -6.65 6.07
N GLU A 169 18.27 -7.76 6.34
CA GLU A 169 16.91 -7.98 5.88
C GLU A 169 15.94 -6.97 6.53
N PHE A 170 16.10 -6.69 7.83
CA PHE A 170 15.31 -5.68 8.52
C PHE A 170 15.49 -4.28 7.91
N MET A 171 16.71 -3.91 7.57
CA MET A 171 17.01 -2.61 6.94
C MET A 171 16.37 -2.51 5.54
N LEU A 172 16.38 -3.60 4.76
CA LEU A 172 15.69 -3.64 3.47
C LEU A 172 14.17 -3.63 3.65
N CYS A 173 13.63 -4.40 4.60
CA CYS A 173 12.20 -4.36 4.93
C CYS A 173 11.75 -2.95 5.38
N LEU A 174 12.60 -2.24 6.13
CA LEU A 174 12.34 -0.87 6.53
C LEU A 174 12.27 0.06 5.31
N LEU A 175 13.16 -0.13 4.36
CA LEU A 175 13.17 0.63 3.11
C LEU A 175 11.91 0.31 2.27
N TRP A 176 11.61 -0.97 2.06
CA TRP A 176 10.39 -1.41 1.36
C TRP A 176 9.13 -0.86 2.02
N GLY A 177 9.01 -1.00 3.35
CA GLY A 177 7.88 -0.49 4.10
C GLY A 177 7.72 1.03 3.99
N LEU A 178 8.83 1.78 3.91
CA LEU A 178 8.78 3.22 3.71
C LEU A 178 8.22 3.59 2.33
N PHE A 179 8.67 2.91 1.27
CA PHE A 179 8.14 3.12 -0.08
C PHE A 179 6.68 2.69 -0.18
N ASP A 180 6.34 1.52 0.38
CA ASP A 180 4.98 1.01 0.39
C ASP A 180 4.01 1.96 1.10
N ILE A 181 4.35 2.46 2.29
CA ILE A 181 3.51 3.43 3.02
C ILE A 181 3.28 4.69 2.19
N LEU A 182 4.30 5.19 1.50
CA LEU A 182 4.23 6.43 0.72
C LEU A 182 3.51 6.23 -0.62
N ALA A 183 3.84 5.17 -1.36
CA ALA A 183 3.28 4.90 -2.68
C ALA A 183 1.84 4.40 -2.60
N GLU A 184 1.56 3.39 -1.78
CA GLU A 184 0.24 2.78 -1.69
C GLU A 184 -0.80 3.58 -0.88
N LEU A 185 -0.43 4.70 -0.27
CA LEU A 185 -1.43 5.61 0.30
C LEU A 185 -2.37 6.17 -0.78
N TRP A 186 -1.84 6.46 -1.96
CA TRP A 186 -2.59 7.07 -3.07
C TRP A 186 -3.68 6.18 -3.64
N PRO A 187 -3.49 4.88 -3.90
CA PRO A 187 -4.53 3.92 -4.20
C PRO A 187 -5.71 3.98 -3.24
N HIS A 188 -5.44 3.94 -1.94
CA HIS A 188 -6.51 3.99 -0.95
C HIS A 188 -7.30 5.31 -1.02
N LEU A 189 -6.62 6.46 -1.16
CA LEU A 189 -7.27 7.75 -1.30
C LEU A 189 -8.07 7.85 -2.61
N ALA A 190 -7.55 7.29 -3.71
CA ALA A 190 -8.22 7.27 -5.00
C ALA A 190 -9.54 6.47 -4.93
N VAL A 191 -9.53 5.26 -4.33
CA VAL A 191 -10.74 4.44 -4.16
C VAL A 191 -11.73 5.11 -3.19
N ILE A 192 -11.25 5.71 -2.09
CA ILE A 192 -12.12 6.49 -1.18
C ILE A 192 -12.81 7.62 -1.94
N THR A 193 -12.06 8.35 -2.77
CA THR A 193 -12.61 9.47 -3.58
C THR A 193 -13.65 8.98 -4.59
N TYR A 194 -13.33 7.91 -5.29
CA TYR A 194 -14.23 7.28 -6.25
C TYR A 194 -15.57 6.87 -5.62
N ARG A 195 -15.52 6.19 -4.47
CA ARG A 195 -16.74 5.77 -3.75
C ARG A 195 -17.51 6.93 -3.13
N THR A 196 -16.84 8.04 -2.85
CA THR A 196 -17.48 9.24 -2.29
C THR A 196 -18.15 10.10 -3.36
N TRP A 197 -17.52 10.23 -4.53
CA TRP A 197 -17.97 11.11 -5.63
C TRP A 197 -17.98 10.40 -7.00
N PRO A 198 -18.75 9.31 -7.18
CA PRO A 198 -18.69 8.46 -8.38
C PRO A 198 -19.04 9.18 -9.68
N LYS A 199 -19.82 10.27 -9.61
CA LYS A 199 -20.25 11.05 -10.79
C LYS A 199 -19.28 12.15 -11.21
N LYS A 200 -18.17 12.37 -10.49
CA LYS A 200 -17.19 13.41 -10.83
C LYS A 200 -16.12 12.87 -11.75
N HIS A 201 -16.48 12.51 -12.98
CA HIS A 201 -15.63 11.77 -13.91
C HIS A 201 -14.29 12.48 -14.20
N VAL A 202 -14.27 13.80 -14.44
CA VAL A 202 -13.02 14.56 -14.66
C VAL A 202 -12.07 14.45 -13.48
N LEU A 203 -12.58 14.71 -12.26
CA LEU A 203 -11.79 14.61 -11.04
C LEU A 203 -11.22 13.20 -10.84
N LEU A 204 -12.05 12.18 -11.08
CA LEU A 204 -11.64 10.79 -10.93
C LEU A 204 -10.60 10.37 -11.96
N ALA A 205 -10.77 10.79 -13.23
CA ALA A 205 -9.76 10.55 -14.25
C ALA A 205 -8.38 11.12 -13.86
N ASP A 206 -8.36 12.35 -13.33
CA ASP A 206 -7.12 13.02 -12.92
C ASP A 206 -6.49 12.37 -11.69
N ILE A 207 -7.30 11.98 -10.69
CA ILE A 207 -6.81 11.30 -9.48
C ILE A 207 -6.23 9.93 -9.83
N PHE A 208 -6.92 9.12 -10.65
CA PHE A 208 -6.42 7.81 -11.06
C PHE A 208 -5.15 7.93 -11.91
N LEU A 209 -5.06 8.93 -12.79
CA LEU A 209 -3.83 9.20 -13.54
C LEU A 209 -2.67 9.59 -12.61
N ALA A 210 -2.92 10.49 -11.66
CA ALA A 210 -1.91 10.89 -10.67
C ALA A 210 -1.44 9.70 -9.83
N THR A 211 -2.37 8.84 -9.37
CA THR A 211 -2.06 7.61 -8.64
C THR A 211 -1.17 6.69 -9.49
N THR A 212 -1.54 6.45 -10.76
CA THR A 212 -0.72 5.65 -11.70
C THR A 212 0.71 6.18 -11.80
N ILE A 213 0.87 7.49 -12.00
CA ILE A 213 2.19 8.13 -12.16
C ILE A 213 3.01 7.97 -10.88
N LEU A 214 2.39 8.21 -9.72
CA LEU A 214 3.07 8.11 -8.42
C LEU A 214 3.49 6.67 -8.11
N GLU A 215 2.66 5.67 -8.41
CA GLU A 215 3.02 4.26 -8.25
C GLU A 215 4.18 3.86 -9.16
N VAL A 216 4.13 4.21 -10.45
CA VAL A 216 5.21 3.88 -11.39
C VAL A 216 6.52 4.53 -10.96
N ILE A 217 6.51 5.82 -10.64
CA ILE A 217 7.70 6.53 -10.18
C ILE A 217 8.20 5.92 -8.85
N GLY A 218 7.30 5.66 -7.90
CA GLY A 218 7.61 5.02 -6.62
C GLY A 218 8.31 3.69 -6.82
N THR A 219 7.73 2.79 -7.63
CA THR A 219 8.29 1.47 -7.93
C THR A 219 9.68 1.55 -8.58
N VAL A 220 9.88 2.49 -9.53
CA VAL A 220 11.18 2.67 -10.18
C VAL A 220 12.23 3.17 -9.19
N VAL A 221 11.92 4.20 -8.40
CA VAL A 221 12.84 4.76 -7.40
C VAL A 221 13.15 3.73 -6.31
N GLU A 222 12.14 3.00 -5.83
CA GLU A 222 12.30 1.90 -4.88
C GLU A 222 13.23 0.83 -5.43
N THR A 223 13.00 0.36 -6.66
CA THR A 223 13.81 -0.68 -7.30
C THR A 223 15.27 -0.26 -7.43
N ILE A 224 15.53 0.97 -7.88
CA ILE A 224 16.89 1.50 -7.99
C ILE A 224 17.56 1.56 -6.61
N THR A 225 16.83 2.04 -5.60
CA THR A 225 17.38 2.21 -4.25
C THR A 225 17.65 0.86 -3.59
N VAL A 226 16.70 -0.08 -3.66
CA VAL A 226 16.83 -1.43 -3.09
C VAL A 226 18.01 -2.16 -3.72
N PHE A 227 18.11 -2.19 -5.05
CA PHE A 227 19.23 -2.88 -5.70
C PHE A 227 20.56 -2.17 -5.47
N SER A 228 20.60 -0.85 -5.39
CA SER A 228 21.83 -0.12 -5.06
C SER A 228 22.35 -0.53 -3.67
N ILE A 229 21.46 -0.59 -2.68
CA ILE A 229 21.82 -1.02 -1.32
C ILE A 229 22.18 -2.51 -1.32
N PHE A 230 21.37 -3.36 -1.93
CA PHE A 230 21.57 -4.80 -1.99
C PHE A 230 22.96 -5.16 -2.56
N PHE A 231 23.36 -4.50 -3.64
CA PHE A 231 24.67 -4.75 -4.25
C PHE A 231 25.83 -4.11 -3.49
N SER A 232 25.62 -3.01 -2.76
CA SER A 232 26.69 -2.40 -1.95
C SER A 232 27.16 -3.34 -0.84
N VAL A 233 26.25 -4.13 -0.27
CA VAL A 233 26.53 -5.10 0.80
C VAL A 233 26.54 -6.55 0.30
N TRP A 234 26.76 -6.77 -1.00
CA TRP A 234 26.70 -8.10 -1.63
C TRP A 234 27.52 -9.18 -0.93
N LYS A 235 28.69 -8.83 -0.39
CA LYS A 235 29.60 -9.78 0.28
C LYS A 235 29.05 -10.30 1.60
N ASP A 236 28.18 -9.55 2.22
CA ASP A 236 27.64 -9.83 3.56
C ASP A 236 26.42 -10.75 3.52
N TRP A 237 25.78 -10.90 2.35
CA TRP A 237 24.65 -11.78 2.18
C TRP A 237 25.02 -13.25 2.12
N THR A 238 24.25 -14.08 2.83
CA THR A 238 24.26 -15.55 2.59
C THR A 238 23.68 -15.87 1.22
N LEU A 239 23.95 -17.07 0.71
CA LEU A 239 23.49 -17.50 -0.61
C LEU A 239 21.96 -17.46 -0.74
N ASP A 240 21.26 -17.88 0.32
CA ASP A 240 19.80 -17.93 0.34
C ASP A 240 19.20 -16.54 0.16
N PHE A 241 19.70 -15.53 0.86
CA PHE A 241 19.23 -14.15 0.73
C PHE A 241 19.66 -13.49 -0.59
N LYS A 242 20.81 -13.89 -1.17
CA LYS A 242 21.22 -13.43 -2.53
C LYS A 242 20.21 -13.80 -3.61
N ILE A 243 19.46 -14.89 -3.42
CA ILE A 243 18.45 -15.36 -4.37
C ILE A 243 17.06 -14.85 -3.95
N LEU A 244 16.72 -15.00 -2.67
CA LEU A 244 15.37 -14.73 -2.16
C LEU A 244 15.03 -13.24 -2.26
N THR A 245 15.89 -12.36 -1.75
CA THR A 245 15.63 -10.91 -1.67
C THR A 245 15.34 -10.27 -3.04
N PRO A 246 16.21 -10.43 -4.07
CA PRO A 246 15.90 -9.85 -5.39
C PRO A 246 14.69 -10.50 -6.05
N THR A 247 14.44 -11.80 -5.84
CA THR A 247 13.28 -12.48 -6.39
C THR A 247 11.99 -11.91 -5.81
N LEU A 248 11.92 -11.75 -4.50
CA LEU A 248 10.76 -11.16 -3.82
C LEU A 248 10.55 -9.71 -4.24
N HIS A 249 11.62 -8.92 -4.33
CA HIS A 249 11.52 -7.53 -4.78
C HIS A 249 10.94 -7.43 -6.19
N LEU A 250 11.40 -8.27 -7.12
CA LEU A 250 10.85 -8.30 -8.49
C LEU A 250 9.37 -8.70 -8.50
N LEU A 251 8.96 -9.67 -7.69
CA LEU A 251 7.55 -10.08 -7.58
C LEU A 251 6.68 -8.94 -7.04
N PHE A 252 7.14 -8.22 -6.02
CA PHE A 252 6.43 -7.06 -5.48
C PHE A 252 6.36 -5.91 -6.48
N SER A 253 7.45 -5.60 -7.18
CA SER A 253 7.45 -4.59 -8.24
C SER A 253 6.48 -4.94 -9.37
N CYS A 254 6.37 -6.21 -9.75
CA CYS A 254 5.36 -6.66 -10.72
C CYS A 254 3.93 -6.44 -10.20
N ALA A 255 3.67 -6.71 -8.92
CA ALA A 255 2.36 -6.49 -8.31
C ALA A 255 2.00 -5.00 -8.27
N GLN A 256 2.93 -4.12 -7.90
CA GLN A 256 2.75 -2.66 -7.90
C GLN A 256 2.46 -2.13 -9.32
N LEU A 257 3.23 -2.56 -10.33
CA LEU A 257 2.99 -2.16 -11.73
C LEU A 257 1.66 -2.68 -12.28
N TRP A 258 1.22 -3.86 -11.82
CA TRP A 258 -0.13 -4.33 -12.12
C TRP A 258 -1.19 -3.42 -11.51
N GLY A 259 -1.06 -2.99 -10.26
CA GLY A 259 -1.93 -2.01 -9.62
C GLY A 259 -1.97 -0.69 -10.39
N ALA A 260 -0.81 -0.16 -10.75
CA ALA A 260 -0.68 1.05 -11.57
C ALA A 260 -1.44 0.93 -12.92
N ARG A 261 -1.35 -0.24 -13.58
CA ARG A 261 -2.11 -0.51 -14.81
C ARG A 261 -3.62 -0.45 -14.58
N VAL A 262 -4.10 -0.98 -13.47
CA VAL A 262 -5.54 -0.93 -13.14
C VAL A 262 -6.01 0.51 -12.99
N PHE A 263 -5.29 1.35 -12.25
CA PHE A 263 -5.60 2.78 -12.10
C PHE A 263 -5.52 3.54 -13.42
N TRP A 264 -4.57 3.20 -14.27
CA TRP A 264 -4.51 3.73 -15.63
C TRP A 264 -5.79 3.45 -16.43
N LEU A 265 -6.27 2.20 -16.41
CA LEU A 265 -7.50 1.81 -17.11
C LEU A 265 -8.72 2.55 -16.54
N MET A 266 -8.83 2.67 -15.22
CA MET A 266 -9.88 3.45 -14.56
C MET A 266 -9.84 4.92 -14.97
N SER A 267 -8.65 5.53 -15.05
CA SER A 267 -8.47 6.89 -15.54
C SER A 267 -9.02 7.07 -16.96
N GLN A 268 -8.68 6.14 -17.87
CA GLN A 268 -9.15 6.19 -19.26
C GLN A 268 -10.69 6.05 -19.36
N GLN A 269 -11.28 5.16 -18.58
CA GLN A 269 -12.74 4.97 -18.55
C GLN A 269 -13.45 6.25 -18.07
N HIS A 270 -12.96 6.84 -16.98
CA HIS A 270 -13.54 8.07 -16.47
C HIS A 270 -13.32 9.28 -17.40
N ARG A 271 -12.21 9.32 -18.15
CA ARG A 271 -11.98 10.34 -19.16
C ARG A 271 -13.01 10.22 -20.29
N LYS A 272 -13.22 9.02 -20.82
CA LYS A 272 -14.25 8.76 -21.83
C LYS A 272 -15.66 9.15 -21.36
N ALA A 273 -15.99 8.81 -20.10
CA ALA A 273 -17.29 9.19 -19.53
C ALA A 273 -17.44 10.71 -19.38
N ALA A 274 -16.38 11.42 -19.02
CA ALA A 274 -16.39 12.89 -18.98
C ALA A 274 -16.59 13.52 -20.36
N ASP A 275 -15.89 13.02 -21.37
CA ASP A 275 -16.00 13.50 -22.75
C ASP A 275 -17.39 13.24 -23.33
N ALA A 276 -17.99 12.08 -23.04
CA ALA A 276 -19.36 11.75 -23.45
C ALA A 276 -20.39 12.69 -22.80
N ALA A 277 -20.25 12.97 -21.50
CA ALA A 277 -21.14 13.91 -20.79
C ALA A 277 -21.04 15.33 -21.33
N LEU A 278 -19.83 15.78 -21.71
CA LEU A 278 -19.65 17.07 -22.37
C LEU A 278 -20.29 17.11 -23.77
N ALA A 279 -20.13 16.04 -24.56
CA ALA A 279 -20.74 15.95 -25.89
C ALA A 279 -22.27 16.01 -25.81
N GLU A 280 -22.87 15.36 -24.81
CA GLU A 280 -24.33 15.42 -24.57
C GLU A 280 -24.78 16.82 -24.17
N GLU A 281 -24.02 17.54 -23.33
CA GLU A 281 -24.36 18.92 -22.90
C GLU A 281 -24.33 19.91 -24.07
N PHE A 282 -23.44 19.73 -25.05
CA PHE A 282 -23.29 20.60 -26.22
C PHE A 282 -24.05 20.12 -27.45
N ALA A 283 -24.78 19.00 -27.37
CA ALA A 283 -25.64 18.56 -28.46
C ALA A 283 -26.76 19.58 -28.73
N PRO A 284 -27.01 20.00 -30.00
CA PRO A 284 -28.06 20.95 -30.32
C PRO A 284 -29.43 20.36 -29.96
N LYS A 285 -30.18 21.06 -29.11
CA LYS A 285 -31.53 20.64 -28.63
C LYS A 285 -32.57 20.49 -29.73
N ASP A 286 -32.30 21.04 -30.91
CA ASP A 286 -33.19 20.99 -32.06
C ASP A 286 -33.13 19.66 -32.84
N ALA A 287 -32.10 18.83 -32.56
CA ALA A 287 -31.97 17.49 -33.14
C ALA A 287 -32.71 16.39 -32.35
N GLU A 288 -33.32 16.73 -31.24
CA GLU A 288 -33.93 15.78 -30.28
C GLU A 288 -35.19 15.09 -30.81
N SER A 289 -35.89 15.69 -31.78
CA SER A 289 -37.13 15.11 -32.31
C SER A 289 -36.90 14.01 -33.35
N ASP A 290 -35.84 14.11 -34.15
CA ASP A 290 -35.52 13.12 -35.20
C ASP A 290 -34.65 11.98 -34.68
N TYR A 291 -33.84 12.27 -33.63
CA TYR A 291 -32.93 11.28 -33.02
C TYR A 291 -33.64 10.31 -32.08
N GLN A 292 -34.77 10.71 -31.48
CA GLN A 292 -35.52 9.81 -30.60
C GLN A 292 -36.16 8.62 -31.34
N GLN A 293 -36.45 8.74 -32.62
CA GLN A 293 -36.94 7.65 -33.45
C GLN A 293 -35.85 6.65 -33.86
N GLU A 294 -34.61 7.11 -34.09
CA GLU A 294 -33.48 6.25 -34.42
C GLU A 294 -32.89 5.53 -33.21
N ILE A 295 -32.90 6.17 -32.03
CA ILE A 295 -32.39 5.59 -30.78
C ILE A 295 -33.29 4.46 -30.25
N ILE A 296 -34.59 4.49 -30.52
CA ILE A 296 -35.50 3.39 -30.10
C ILE A 296 -35.14 2.10 -30.87
N LEU A 297 -34.70 2.20 -32.10
CA LEU A 297 -34.30 1.07 -32.93
C LEU A 297 -32.89 0.57 -32.64
N SER A 298 -31.97 1.46 -32.17
CA SER A 298 -30.59 1.07 -31.85
C SER A 298 -30.38 0.67 -30.38
N LYS A 299 -31.32 0.95 -29.49
CA LYS A 299 -31.22 0.59 -28.07
C LYS A 299 -31.33 -0.89 -27.79
N GLU A 300 -31.96 -1.66 -28.67
CA GLU A 300 -32.01 -3.12 -28.49
C GLU A 300 -30.65 -3.79 -28.70
N ASP A 301 -29.79 -3.20 -29.57
CA ASP A 301 -28.43 -3.75 -29.84
C ASP A 301 -27.35 -3.23 -28.83
N SER A 302 -27.53 -2.04 -28.21
CA SER A 302 -26.50 -1.42 -27.36
C SER A 302 -26.63 -1.78 -25.86
N ILE A 303 -27.72 -2.41 -25.42
CA ILE A 303 -27.87 -2.88 -24.04
C ILE A 303 -26.81 -3.95 -23.71
N HIS A 304 -26.41 -4.75 -24.70
CA HIS A 304 -25.40 -5.80 -24.52
C HIS A 304 -23.98 -5.24 -24.29
N ASP A 305 -23.61 -4.13 -24.96
CA ASP A 305 -22.29 -3.50 -24.83
C ASP A 305 -22.13 -2.69 -23.53
N GLN A 306 -23.20 -2.14 -22.97
CA GLN A 306 -23.14 -1.40 -21.70
C GLN A 306 -23.04 -2.33 -20.48
N ASP A 307 -23.69 -3.49 -20.52
CA ASP A 307 -23.56 -4.51 -19.47
C ASP A 307 -22.13 -5.09 -19.43
N ASP A 308 -21.49 -5.30 -20.57
CA ASP A 308 -20.11 -5.74 -20.64
C ASP A 308 -19.11 -4.69 -20.11
N SER A 309 -19.34 -3.40 -20.39
CA SER A 309 -18.49 -2.32 -19.89
C SER A 309 -18.65 -2.06 -18.39
N MET A 310 -19.84 -2.25 -17.84
CA MET A 310 -20.10 -2.17 -16.39
C MET A 310 -19.54 -3.41 -15.66
N ALA A 311 -19.61 -4.59 -16.25
CA ALA A 311 -19.02 -5.81 -15.74
C ALA A 311 -17.47 -5.72 -15.73
N ASP A 312 -16.86 -5.08 -16.71
CA ASP A 312 -15.41 -4.80 -16.75
C ASP A 312 -15.00 -3.79 -15.69
N LEU A 313 -15.82 -2.78 -15.38
CA LEU A 313 -15.59 -1.85 -14.26
C LEU A 313 -15.67 -2.56 -12.91
N GLU A 314 -16.68 -3.39 -12.68
CA GLU A 314 -16.83 -4.17 -11.45
C GLU A 314 -15.68 -5.18 -11.29
N ASN A 315 -15.23 -5.82 -12.36
CA ASN A 315 -14.07 -6.71 -12.33
C ASN A 315 -12.77 -5.94 -12.07
N THR A 316 -12.61 -4.74 -12.61
CA THR A 316 -11.44 -3.89 -12.38
C THR A 316 -11.42 -3.36 -10.94
N GLU A 317 -12.57 -3.00 -10.36
CA GLU A 317 -12.69 -2.61 -8.95
C GLU A 317 -12.37 -3.74 -7.96
N GLN A 318 -12.63 -5.00 -8.33
CA GLN A 318 -12.31 -6.14 -7.49
C GLN A 318 -10.82 -6.50 -7.50
N MET A 319 -10.06 -5.93 -8.42
CA MET A 319 -8.60 -6.12 -8.53
C MET A 319 -7.78 -5.11 -7.73
N VAL A 320 -8.38 -4.03 -7.24
CA VAL A 320 -7.80 -3.02 -6.35
C VAL A 320 -8.31 -3.22 -4.94
#